data_8a0e83c5aa5a41467dff41705de7fe32
#
_entry.id   8a0e83c5aa5a41467dff41705de7fe32
#
_cell.length_a   1.000
_cell.length_b   1.000
_cell.length_c   1.000
_cell.angle_alpha   90.00
_cell.angle_beta   90.00
_cell.angle_gamma   90.00
#
_symmetry.space_group_name_H-M   'P 1'
#
loop_
_entity.id
_entity.type
_entity.pdbx_description
1 polymer ?
#
loop_
_entity_poly.entity_id
_entity_poly.type
_entity_poly.pdbx_seq_one_letter_code
_entity_poly.pdbx_strand_id
1 'polypeptide(L)'
;QRNLVPMNEDQAKVYRNPNNDPKGRWRPVPMTAQAGHATPEQFYEVVTPSGKSHFPPDGRCWGIAKATYERLLQEGRIYFGKNGDAQPNIIRYLSEVPGLAPWTWWPSDEVGHTDEAKKEANALFGGETSFGTPKPERLLQRILHIATHPGDLVLDSFLGSGTTAAVAHKMG
;
A
#
# COMPACT_ATOMS: atom_id res chain seq x y z
N GLN A 1 -15.96 -0.18 -0.96
CA GLN A 1 -14.52 -0.18 -1.31
C GLN A 1 -13.71 -0.24 -0.01
N ARG A 2 -12.75 -1.16 0.10
CA ARG A 2 -11.89 -1.29 1.29
C ARG A 2 -10.89 -0.13 1.36
N ASN A 3 -10.59 0.32 2.57
CA ASN A 3 -9.57 1.33 2.79
C ASN A 3 -8.15 0.74 2.69
N LEU A 4 -7.19 1.57 2.32
CA LEU A 4 -5.79 1.23 2.32
C LEU A 4 -5.22 1.34 3.75
N VAL A 5 -4.25 0.50 4.09
CA VAL A 5 -3.52 0.61 5.35
C VAL A 5 -2.27 1.48 5.16
N PRO A 6 -1.89 2.28 6.15
CA PRO A 6 -0.65 3.05 6.10
C PRO A 6 0.56 2.17 5.87
N MET A 7 1.52 2.65 5.09
CA MET A 7 2.81 1.99 4.89
C MET A 7 3.67 2.21 6.13
N ASN A 8 4.26 1.13 6.67
CA ASN A 8 5.24 1.25 7.74
C ASN A 8 6.65 1.59 7.21
N GLU A 9 7.59 1.95 8.10
CA GLU A 9 8.94 2.33 7.69
C GLU A 9 9.71 1.20 7.01
N ASP A 10 9.52 -0.06 7.38
CA ASP A 10 10.19 -1.20 6.72
C ASP A 10 9.71 -1.36 5.27
N GLN A 11 8.43 -1.21 5.03
CA GLN A 11 7.85 -1.19 3.68
C GLN A 11 8.31 0.03 2.87
N ALA A 12 8.55 1.16 3.52
CA ALA A 12 9.03 2.39 2.89
C ALA A 12 10.53 2.37 2.55
N LYS A 13 11.33 1.44 3.09
CA LYS A 13 12.79 1.31 2.83
C LYS A 13 13.15 1.10 1.35
N VAL A 14 12.23 0.57 0.55
CA VAL A 14 12.45 0.41 -0.91
C VAL A 14 12.43 1.74 -1.66
N TYR A 15 11.90 2.80 -1.05
CA TYR A 15 11.92 4.16 -1.57
C TYR A 15 13.18 4.87 -1.07
N ARG A 16 14.02 5.32 -2.01
CA ARG A 16 15.31 5.98 -1.73
C ARG A 16 15.36 7.32 -2.44
N ASN A 17 16.29 8.18 -2.06
CA ASN A 17 16.54 9.44 -2.74
C ASN A 17 18.03 9.57 -3.12
N PRO A 18 18.51 8.78 -4.10
CA PRO A 18 19.92 8.73 -4.45
C PRO A 18 20.42 9.99 -5.19
N ASN A 19 19.51 10.78 -5.74
CA ASN A 19 19.80 11.98 -6.54
C ASN A 19 19.38 13.28 -5.85
N ASN A 20 19.04 13.24 -4.56
CA ASN A 20 18.54 14.40 -3.80
C ASN A 20 17.35 15.09 -4.49
N ASP A 21 16.42 14.30 -5.03
CA ASP A 21 15.22 14.79 -5.67
C ASP A 21 14.39 15.64 -4.66
N PRO A 22 13.99 16.87 -5.00
CA PRO A 22 13.23 17.73 -4.10
C PRO A 22 11.84 17.16 -3.75
N LYS A 23 11.28 16.26 -4.56
CA LYS A 23 10.03 15.54 -4.26
C LYS A 23 10.20 14.42 -3.25
N GLY A 24 11.45 14.12 -2.83
CA GLY A 24 11.77 13.18 -1.77
C GLY A 24 12.07 11.76 -2.25
N ARG A 25 11.78 10.77 -1.40
CA ARG A 25 12.08 9.35 -1.67
C ARG A 25 11.22 8.79 -2.80
N TRP A 26 11.83 8.04 -3.70
CA TRP A 26 11.17 7.39 -4.84
C TRP A 26 11.70 5.98 -5.10
N ARG A 27 11.02 5.23 -5.94
CA ARG A 27 11.49 3.96 -6.49
C ARG A 27 11.16 3.83 -7.96
N PRO A 28 11.97 3.11 -8.75
CA PRO A 28 11.60 2.71 -10.10
C PRO A 28 10.54 1.61 -10.05
N VAL A 29 9.52 1.75 -10.90
CA VAL A 29 8.49 0.73 -11.12
C VAL A 29 8.57 0.34 -12.59
N PRO A 30 8.71 -0.97 -12.93
CA PRO A 30 8.77 -1.41 -14.33
C PRO A 30 7.57 -0.87 -15.13
N MET A 31 7.85 -0.31 -16.30
CA MET A 31 6.80 0.22 -17.18
C MET A 31 6.07 -0.89 -17.94
N THR A 32 6.57 -2.14 -17.90
CA THR A 32 5.96 -3.28 -18.60
C THR A 32 4.77 -3.87 -17.86
N ALA A 33 3.77 -4.34 -18.60
CA ALA A 33 2.60 -5.07 -18.14
C ALA A 33 2.39 -6.37 -18.96
N GLN A 34 1.47 -7.22 -18.53
CA GLN A 34 1.03 -8.41 -19.28
C GLN A 34 0.24 -7.99 -20.53
N ALA A 35 0.49 -8.63 -21.68
CA ALA A 35 -0.13 -8.25 -22.96
C ALA A 35 -1.55 -8.75 -23.16
N GLY A 36 -2.12 -9.58 -22.25
CA GLY A 36 -3.41 -10.26 -22.44
C GLY A 36 -4.62 -9.35 -22.74
N HIS A 37 -4.57 -8.09 -22.33
CA HIS A 37 -5.61 -7.09 -22.59
C HIS A 37 -5.01 -5.77 -23.13
N ALA A 38 -3.85 -5.84 -23.77
CA ALA A 38 -3.15 -4.67 -24.29
C ALA A 38 -3.84 -4.10 -25.54
N THR A 39 -3.80 -2.79 -25.68
CA THR A 39 -4.20 -2.09 -26.90
C THR A 39 -2.98 -1.81 -27.79
N PRO A 40 -3.15 -1.57 -29.10
CA PRO A 40 -2.04 -1.26 -30.00
C PRO A 40 -1.18 -0.08 -29.55
N GLU A 41 -1.76 0.89 -28.84
CA GLU A 41 -1.08 2.09 -28.32
C GLU A 41 -0.05 1.80 -27.21
N GLN A 42 -0.01 0.55 -26.72
CA GLN A 42 0.93 0.09 -25.70
C GLN A 42 2.15 -0.64 -26.29
N PHE A 43 2.27 -0.70 -27.62
CA PHE A 43 3.39 -1.29 -28.35
C PHE A 43 4.09 -0.20 -29.18
N TYR A 44 5.10 0.41 -28.61
CA TYR A 44 5.89 1.47 -29.25
C TYR A 44 7.35 1.38 -28.86
N GLU A 45 8.18 1.93 -29.72
CA GLU A 45 9.60 2.08 -29.46
C GLU A 45 9.84 3.17 -28.42
N VAL A 46 10.74 2.89 -27.48
CA VAL A 46 11.25 3.84 -26.49
C VAL A 46 12.75 4.00 -26.75
N VAL A 47 13.16 5.20 -27.11
CA VAL A 47 14.57 5.55 -27.27
C VAL A 47 15.08 6.17 -25.97
N THR A 48 16.15 5.62 -25.43
CA THR A 48 16.78 6.08 -24.20
C THR A 48 17.63 7.31 -24.43
N PRO A 49 18.04 8.05 -23.38
CA PRO A 49 18.99 9.16 -23.50
C PRO A 49 20.35 8.76 -24.11
N SER A 50 20.75 7.49 -23.96
CA SER A 50 21.99 6.96 -24.60
C SER A 50 21.81 6.57 -26.08
N GLY A 51 20.61 6.71 -26.65
CA GLY A 51 20.29 6.33 -28.03
C GLY A 51 19.92 4.86 -28.22
N LYS A 52 19.79 4.08 -27.16
CA LYS A 52 19.37 2.68 -27.23
C LYS A 52 17.87 2.56 -27.35
N SER A 53 17.40 1.72 -28.28
CA SER A 53 15.97 1.44 -28.48
C SER A 53 15.50 0.26 -27.63
N HIS A 54 14.31 0.39 -27.04
CA HIS A 54 13.62 -0.69 -26.33
C HIS A 54 12.20 -0.84 -26.85
N PHE A 55 11.79 -2.10 -27.02
CA PHE A 55 10.41 -2.52 -27.25
C PHE A 55 9.93 -3.34 -26.05
N PRO A 56 8.61 -3.49 -25.84
CA PRO A 56 8.12 -4.43 -24.84
C PRO A 56 8.67 -5.84 -25.12
N PRO A 57 9.12 -6.59 -24.11
CA PRO A 57 9.52 -7.99 -24.28
C PRO A 57 8.36 -8.86 -24.78
N ASP A 58 8.66 -10.03 -25.33
CA ASP A 58 7.67 -11.00 -25.80
C ASP A 58 6.63 -11.31 -24.69
N GLY A 59 5.36 -11.33 -25.04
CA GLY A 59 4.25 -11.54 -24.11
C GLY A 59 3.95 -10.34 -23.18
N ARG A 60 4.64 -9.21 -23.36
CA ARG A 60 4.47 -7.98 -22.58
C ARG A 60 4.07 -6.80 -23.48
N CYS A 61 3.51 -5.79 -22.84
CA CYS A 61 3.28 -4.46 -23.42
C CYS A 61 3.84 -3.39 -22.47
N TRP A 62 3.89 -2.14 -22.92
CA TRP A 62 4.04 -1.04 -21.98
C TRP A 62 2.74 -0.88 -21.17
N GLY A 63 2.85 -0.69 -19.85
CA GLY A 63 1.69 -0.52 -18.97
C GLY A 63 0.95 0.81 -19.16
N ILE A 64 1.44 1.68 -20.05
CA ILE A 64 0.87 2.99 -20.38
C ILE A 64 0.90 3.23 -21.90
N ALA A 65 -0.06 4.00 -22.41
CA ALA A 65 -0.09 4.44 -23.80
C ALA A 65 1.04 5.45 -24.08
N LYS A 66 1.43 5.57 -25.35
CA LYS A 66 2.53 6.44 -25.81
C LYS A 66 2.38 7.90 -25.35
N ALA A 67 1.19 8.47 -25.47
CA ALA A 67 0.93 9.85 -25.01
C ALA A 67 1.20 10.06 -23.50
N THR A 68 0.86 9.05 -22.67
CA THR A 68 1.16 9.10 -21.23
C THR A 68 2.67 8.99 -20.97
N TYR A 69 3.36 8.14 -21.71
CA TYR A 69 4.82 8.02 -21.65
C TYR A 69 5.49 9.35 -21.98
N GLU A 70 5.12 10.00 -23.08
CA GLU A 70 5.70 11.29 -23.53
C GLU A 70 5.50 12.37 -22.46
N ARG A 71 4.32 12.46 -21.87
CA ARG A 71 4.05 13.37 -20.75
C ARG A 71 4.95 13.08 -19.54
N LEU A 72 5.04 11.82 -19.11
CA LEU A 72 5.89 11.43 -17.98
C LEU A 72 7.38 11.67 -18.25
N LEU A 73 7.81 11.50 -19.50
CA LEU A 73 9.18 11.80 -19.92
C LEU A 73 9.48 13.31 -19.79
N GLN A 74 8.57 14.17 -20.24
CA GLN A 74 8.68 15.64 -20.07
C GLN A 74 8.67 16.06 -18.61
N GLU A 75 7.91 15.37 -17.76
CA GLU A 75 7.88 15.58 -16.31
C GLU A 75 9.12 15.05 -15.57
N GLY A 76 10.08 14.41 -16.27
CA GLY A 76 11.25 13.78 -15.67
C GLY A 76 10.92 12.55 -14.83
N ARG A 77 9.81 11.87 -15.13
CA ARG A 77 9.30 10.72 -14.34
C ARG A 77 9.62 9.37 -14.96
N ILE A 78 10.48 9.32 -15.96
CA ILE A 78 10.98 8.07 -16.56
C ILE A 78 12.43 7.87 -16.16
N TYR A 79 12.74 6.70 -15.63
CA TYR A 79 14.08 6.30 -15.21
C TYR A 79 14.61 5.17 -16.09
N PHE A 80 15.77 5.41 -16.70
CA PHE A 80 16.45 4.48 -17.61
C PHE A 80 17.66 3.78 -16.98
N GLY A 81 17.62 3.58 -15.67
CA GLY A 81 18.78 3.05 -14.96
C GLY A 81 19.87 4.07 -14.70
N LYS A 82 20.91 3.65 -14.01
CA LYS A 82 22.03 4.54 -13.62
C LYS A 82 22.80 5.10 -14.82
N ASN A 83 22.90 4.32 -15.91
CA ASN A 83 23.64 4.67 -17.11
C ASN A 83 22.76 5.29 -18.21
N GLY A 84 21.46 5.39 -18.01
CA GLY A 84 20.53 5.93 -19.00
C GLY A 84 20.27 5.04 -20.21
N ASP A 85 20.49 3.73 -20.10
CA ASP A 85 20.37 2.75 -21.19
C ASP A 85 19.45 1.55 -20.90
N ALA A 86 18.92 1.48 -19.67
CA ALA A 86 18.03 0.40 -19.25
C ALA A 86 16.61 0.56 -19.78
N GLN A 87 15.83 -0.52 -19.71
CA GLN A 87 14.39 -0.46 -19.97
C GLN A 87 13.72 0.63 -19.12
N PRO A 88 12.70 1.33 -19.66
CA PRO A 88 12.05 2.41 -18.97
C PRO A 88 11.31 1.93 -17.71
N ASN A 89 11.48 2.67 -16.64
CA ASN A 89 10.76 2.52 -15.40
C ASN A 89 10.09 3.85 -15.05
N ILE A 90 8.91 3.80 -14.44
CA ILE A 90 8.23 4.98 -13.94
C ILE A 90 8.77 5.30 -12.54
N ILE A 91 9.13 6.55 -12.30
CA ILE A 91 9.48 7.05 -10.97
C ILE A 91 8.18 7.19 -10.16
N ARG A 92 8.10 6.46 -9.04
CA ARG A 92 7.00 6.56 -8.10
C ARG A 92 7.51 7.13 -6.77
N TYR A 93 7.01 8.29 -6.40
CA TYR A 93 7.37 8.92 -5.14
C TYR A 93 6.63 8.31 -3.95
N LEU A 94 7.30 8.23 -2.80
CA LEU A 94 6.69 7.74 -1.56
C LEU A 94 5.51 8.65 -1.14
N SER A 95 5.65 9.96 -1.32
CA SER A 95 4.61 10.95 -1.02
C SER A 95 3.31 10.79 -1.83
N GLU A 96 3.37 10.07 -2.96
CA GLU A 96 2.21 9.79 -3.82
C GLU A 96 1.53 8.45 -3.50
N VAL A 97 2.04 7.70 -2.51
CA VAL A 97 1.47 6.40 -2.14
C VAL A 97 0.45 6.60 -1.02
N PRO A 98 -0.85 6.49 -1.30
CA PRO A 98 -1.89 6.74 -0.30
C PRO A 98 -1.96 5.65 0.78
N GLY A 99 -1.28 4.53 0.57
CA GLY A 99 -1.26 3.35 1.42
C GLY A 99 -1.12 2.06 0.62
N LEU A 100 -1.19 0.94 1.32
CA LEU A 100 -1.11 -0.40 0.75
C LEU A 100 -2.44 -1.12 0.86
N ALA A 101 -2.73 -1.99 -0.11
CA ALA A 101 -3.81 -2.94 0.05
C ALA A 101 -3.53 -3.83 1.28
N PRO A 102 -4.50 -4.00 2.19
CA PRO A 102 -4.30 -4.84 3.36
C PRO A 102 -3.97 -6.27 2.96
N TRP A 103 -2.96 -6.84 3.61
CA TRP A 103 -2.59 -8.25 3.41
C TRP A 103 -3.67 -9.15 4.04
N THR A 104 -3.69 -10.40 3.65
CA THR A 104 -4.59 -11.42 4.21
C THR A 104 -4.02 -12.08 5.45
N TRP A 105 -2.73 -11.96 5.71
CA TRP A 105 -2.05 -12.46 6.89
C TRP A 105 -1.71 -11.29 7.84
N TRP A 106 -2.18 -11.40 9.09
CA TRP A 106 -1.95 -10.41 10.15
C TRP A 106 -1.28 -11.08 11.34
N PRO A 107 0.03 -10.92 11.51
CA PRO A 107 0.78 -11.54 12.60
C PRO A 107 0.45 -10.87 13.94
N SER A 108 0.66 -11.62 15.04
CA SER A 108 0.28 -11.17 16.39
C SER A 108 1.03 -9.96 16.91
N ASP A 109 2.25 -9.72 16.43
CA ASP A 109 3.03 -8.52 16.72
C ASP A 109 2.38 -7.24 16.16
N GLU A 110 1.64 -7.36 15.04
CA GLU A 110 0.88 -6.24 14.46
C GLU A 110 -0.53 -6.07 15.06
N VAL A 111 -1.25 -7.16 15.28
CA VAL A 111 -2.69 -7.10 15.65
C VAL A 111 -2.99 -7.55 17.08
N GLY A 112 -1.97 -7.93 17.86
CA GLY A 112 -2.14 -8.40 19.22
C GLY A 112 -2.48 -9.88 19.34
N HIS A 113 -2.52 -10.38 20.57
CA HIS A 113 -2.86 -11.75 20.95
C HIS A 113 -3.73 -11.78 22.22
N THR A 114 -4.16 -12.97 22.62
CA THR A 114 -5.13 -13.16 23.72
C THR A 114 -4.67 -12.58 25.06
N ASP A 115 -3.38 -12.67 25.43
CA ASP A 115 -2.88 -12.14 26.70
C ASP A 115 -2.91 -10.61 26.72
N GLU A 116 -2.59 -9.96 25.60
CA GLU A 116 -2.74 -8.52 25.44
C GLU A 116 -4.20 -8.11 25.60
N ALA A 117 -5.10 -8.81 24.89
CA ALA A 117 -6.53 -8.56 24.97
C ALA A 117 -7.10 -8.70 26.39
N LYS A 118 -6.60 -9.69 27.18
CA LYS A 118 -6.99 -9.80 28.60
C LYS A 118 -6.51 -8.63 29.43
N LYS A 119 -5.28 -8.16 29.21
CA LYS A 119 -4.75 -6.98 29.91
C LYS A 119 -5.56 -5.72 29.56
N GLU A 120 -5.89 -5.53 28.29
CA GLU A 120 -6.75 -4.41 27.85
C GLU A 120 -8.12 -4.46 28.49
N ALA A 121 -8.79 -5.62 28.46
CA ALA A 121 -10.10 -5.81 29.10
C ALA A 121 -10.03 -5.60 30.63
N ASN A 122 -9.03 -6.15 31.30
CA ASN A 122 -8.86 -5.97 32.75
C ASN A 122 -8.62 -4.50 33.11
N ALA A 123 -7.84 -3.78 32.32
CA ALA A 123 -7.61 -2.36 32.53
C ALA A 123 -8.90 -1.53 32.34
N LEU A 124 -9.72 -1.90 31.38
CA LEU A 124 -10.99 -1.20 31.10
C LEU A 124 -12.04 -1.41 32.22
N PHE A 125 -12.11 -2.63 32.77
CA PHE A 125 -13.12 -2.98 33.78
C PHE A 125 -12.59 -2.88 35.24
N GLY A 126 -11.36 -2.41 35.44
CA GLY A 126 -10.78 -2.16 36.78
C GLY A 126 -10.46 -3.42 37.56
N GLY A 127 -10.25 -4.57 36.92
CA GLY A 127 -9.94 -5.85 37.57
C GLY A 127 -9.98 -7.03 36.63
N GLU A 128 -10.14 -8.24 37.16
CA GLU A 128 -10.27 -9.42 36.33
C GLU A 128 -11.62 -9.46 35.61
N THR A 129 -11.59 -9.55 34.29
CA THR A 129 -12.81 -9.78 33.50
C THR A 129 -13.21 -11.24 33.51
N SER A 130 -14.52 -11.51 33.64
CA SER A 130 -15.08 -12.85 33.52
C SER A 130 -15.08 -13.38 32.08
N PHE A 131 -14.81 -12.54 31.09
CA PHE A 131 -14.80 -12.94 29.69
C PHE A 131 -13.50 -13.68 29.33
N GLY A 132 -13.63 -14.97 28.95
CA GLY A 132 -12.49 -15.88 28.82
C GLY A 132 -11.54 -15.55 27.67
N THR A 133 -12.04 -15.07 26.54
CA THR A 133 -11.26 -14.89 25.30
C THR A 133 -11.58 -13.57 24.58
N PRO A 134 -11.24 -12.41 25.19
CA PRO A 134 -11.39 -11.12 24.52
C PRO A 134 -10.51 -11.05 23.25
N LYS A 135 -10.87 -10.16 22.32
CA LYS A 135 -10.05 -9.86 21.14
C LYS A 135 -9.24 -8.59 21.38
N PRO A 136 -7.99 -8.51 20.88
CA PRO A 136 -7.17 -7.31 21.02
C PRO A 136 -7.79 -6.10 20.33
N GLU A 137 -7.68 -4.93 20.93
CA GLU A 137 -8.17 -3.70 20.31
C GLU A 137 -7.50 -3.41 18.96
N ARG A 138 -6.20 -3.69 18.84
CA ARG A 138 -5.46 -3.50 17.58
C ARG A 138 -6.01 -4.32 16.41
N LEU A 139 -6.54 -5.53 16.68
CA LEU A 139 -7.20 -6.34 15.65
C LEU A 139 -8.48 -5.65 15.17
N LEU A 140 -9.32 -5.21 16.10
CA LEU A 140 -10.59 -4.55 15.77
C LEU A 140 -10.35 -3.19 15.10
N GLN A 141 -9.35 -2.42 15.54
CA GLN A 141 -8.93 -1.18 14.86
C GLN A 141 -8.59 -1.43 13.40
N ARG A 142 -7.80 -2.47 13.09
CA ARG A 142 -7.47 -2.82 11.70
C ARG A 142 -8.70 -3.21 10.90
N ILE A 143 -9.60 -4.02 11.48
CA ILE A 143 -10.84 -4.43 10.81
C ILE A 143 -11.69 -3.21 10.48
N LEU A 144 -11.96 -2.35 11.46
CA LEU A 144 -12.77 -1.14 11.28
C LEU A 144 -12.12 -0.17 10.30
N HIS A 145 -10.80 0.07 10.43
CA HIS A 145 -10.07 0.92 9.48
C HIS A 145 -10.22 0.46 8.02
N ILE A 146 -10.19 -0.86 7.77
CA ILE A 146 -10.30 -1.41 6.40
C ILE A 146 -11.74 -1.36 5.89
N ALA A 147 -12.72 -1.57 6.78
CA ALA A 147 -14.10 -1.86 6.40
C ALA A 147 -15.03 -0.65 6.49
N THR A 148 -14.69 0.39 7.25
CA THR A 148 -15.56 1.53 7.55
C THR A 148 -14.88 2.88 7.31
N HIS A 149 -15.68 3.95 7.28
CA HIS A 149 -15.25 5.33 7.30
C HIS A 149 -15.72 6.00 8.59
N PRO A 150 -15.15 7.14 8.99
CA PRO A 150 -15.64 7.90 10.13
C PRO A 150 -17.13 8.21 9.99
N GLY A 151 -17.90 7.93 11.03
CA GLY A 151 -19.38 8.10 11.06
C GLY A 151 -20.20 6.91 10.54
N ASP A 152 -19.56 5.84 10.04
CA ASP A 152 -20.28 4.63 9.65
C ASP A 152 -20.82 3.89 10.89
N LEU A 153 -22.01 3.27 10.76
CA LEU A 153 -22.60 2.46 11.80
C LEU A 153 -21.98 1.07 11.86
N VAL A 154 -21.46 0.69 13.03
CA VAL A 154 -20.89 -0.64 13.29
C VAL A 154 -21.85 -1.47 14.14
N LEU A 155 -22.23 -2.66 13.68
CA LEU A 155 -23.06 -3.62 14.39
C LEU A 155 -22.26 -4.88 14.69
N ASP A 156 -22.22 -5.27 15.97
CA ASP A 156 -21.67 -6.56 16.43
C ASP A 156 -22.71 -7.29 17.26
N SER A 157 -23.32 -8.33 16.69
CA SER A 157 -24.37 -9.13 17.35
C SER A 157 -23.81 -10.15 18.36
N PHE A 158 -22.50 -10.37 18.38
CA PHE A 158 -21.81 -11.28 19.31
C PHE A 158 -20.76 -10.52 20.14
N LEU A 159 -21.12 -9.39 20.66
CA LEU A 159 -20.26 -8.35 21.25
C LEU A 159 -19.16 -8.86 22.21
N GLY A 160 -19.38 -9.97 22.91
CA GLY A 160 -18.40 -10.60 23.81
C GLY A 160 -17.94 -9.65 24.93
N SER A 161 -16.64 -9.34 24.95
CA SER A 161 -16.06 -8.39 25.91
C SER A 161 -16.34 -6.91 25.60
N GLY A 162 -17.07 -6.61 24.54
CA GLY A 162 -17.32 -5.23 24.12
C GLY A 162 -16.19 -4.55 23.35
N THR A 163 -15.17 -5.30 22.94
CA THR A 163 -13.97 -4.73 22.26
C THR A 163 -14.36 -3.97 20.99
N THR A 164 -15.28 -4.50 20.19
CA THR A 164 -15.75 -3.83 18.96
C THR A 164 -16.35 -2.47 19.27
N ALA A 165 -17.22 -2.39 20.29
CA ALA A 165 -17.85 -1.13 20.70
C ALA A 165 -16.81 -0.14 21.25
N ALA A 166 -15.86 -0.61 22.08
CA ALA A 166 -14.81 0.22 22.63
C ALA A 166 -13.92 0.82 21.53
N VAL A 167 -13.55 0.01 20.54
CA VAL A 167 -12.71 0.46 19.41
C VAL A 167 -13.48 1.40 18.49
N ALA A 168 -14.73 1.09 18.13
CA ALA A 168 -15.56 1.97 17.32
C ALA A 168 -15.71 3.35 17.97
N HIS A 169 -15.96 3.40 19.29
CA HIS A 169 -16.04 4.66 20.04
C HIS A 169 -14.72 5.45 20.04
N LYS A 170 -13.57 4.76 20.15
CA LYS A 170 -12.24 5.41 20.11
C LYS A 170 -11.87 5.93 18.73
N MET A 171 -12.41 5.35 17.68
CA MET A 171 -12.10 5.72 16.29
C MET A 171 -13.02 6.83 15.73
N GLY A 172 -14.16 7.12 16.39
CA GLY A 172 -15.17 8.11 15.96
C GLY A 172 -16.17 7.51 15.03
#